data_069946a6230063e26837db3b55efe8ea
#
_entry.id   069946a6230063e26837db3b55efe8ea
#
_cell.length_a   1.000
_cell.length_b   1.000
_cell.length_c   1.000
_cell.angle_alpha   90.00
_cell.angle_beta   90.00
_cell.angle_gamma   90.00
#
_symmetry.space_group_name_H-M   'P 1'
#
loop_
_entity.id
_entity.type
_entity.pdbx_description
1 polymer ?
#
loop_
_entity_poly.entity_id
_entity_poly.type
_entity_poly.pdbx_seq_one_letter_code
_entity_poly.pdbx_strand_id
1 'polypeptide(L)'
;PGIFNFPVKDLGRSPNDFKYKEFIEYEKSLKKDQLTIDGGIFPFAMYKKYYMATGGFDTMYQSPFICDWDFFLKLELVGLKFIKTHNAHLYHFGSTATKNGDEGDKFKATEQPAAEMFMYKWGMSPSLFENNSHCPKGSYIRGIKF
;
A
#
# COMPACT_ATOMS: atom_id res chain seq x y z
N PRO A 1 -16.49 2.58 6.17
CA PRO A 1 -16.04 1.91 4.97
C PRO A 1 -14.69 2.50 4.63
N GLY A 2 -13.65 1.66 4.76
CA GLY A 2 -12.28 2.08 4.48
C GLY A 2 -12.17 2.50 3.03
N ILE A 3 -11.24 3.37 2.75
CA ILE A 3 -10.90 3.92 1.44
C ILE A 3 -10.62 2.83 0.42
N PHE A 4 -10.27 1.66 0.89
CA PHE A 4 -10.04 0.48 0.09
C PHE A 4 -11.27 -0.43 0.18
N ASN A 5 -12.21 -0.29 -0.74
CA ASN A 5 -13.28 -1.27 -0.95
C ASN A 5 -12.71 -2.59 -1.50
N PHE A 6 -11.89 -3.27 -0.67
CA PHE A 6 -11.47 -4.62 -1.00
C PHE A 6 -12.57 -5.59 -0.62
N PRO A 7 -12.88 -6.53 -1.51
CA PRO A 7 -13.75 -7.62 -1.14
C PRO A 7 -13.09 -8.42 0.00
N VAL A 8 -13.80 -8.56 1.11
CA VAL A 8 -13.32 -9.32 2.27
C VAL A 8 -14.05 -10.65 2.31
N LYS A 9 -13.30 -11.75 2.27
CA LYS A 9 -13.81 -13.10 2.46
C LYS A 9 -12.77 -13.90 3.24
N ASP A 10 -13.18 -14.56 4.32
CA ASP A 10 -12.27 -15.42 5.09
C ASP A 10 -12.10 -16.76 4.36
N LEU A 11 -10.94 -16.95 3.78
CA LEU A 11 -10.54 -18.15 3.03
C LEU A 11 -9.32 -18.83 3.63
N GLY A 12 -8.98 -18.52 4.88
CA GLY A 12 -7.83 -19.04 5.61
C GLY A 12 -6.83 -17.95 5.98
N ARG A 13 -5.96 -18.25 6.93
CA ARG A 13 -4.97 -17.32 7.49
C ARG A 13 -3.52 -17.71 7.20
N SER A 14 -3.32 -18.82 6.56
CA SER A 14 -2.00 -19.33 6.18
C SER A 14 -2.10 -20.17 4.90
N PRO A 15 -0.99 -20.46 4.23
CA PRO A 15 -0.99 -21.37 3.08
C PRO A 15 -1.55 -22.75 3.41
N ASN A 16 -1.45 -23.22 4.67
CA ASN A 16 -1.87 -24.56 5.07
C ASN A 16 -3.40 -24.71 5.22
N ASP A 17 -4.09 -23.65 5.56
CA ASP A 17 -5.55 -23.61 5.74
C ASP A 17 -6.27 -22.84 4.62
N PHE A 18 -5.54 -22.45 3.57
CA PHE A 18 -6.07 -21.67 2.47
C PHE A 18 -7.06 -22.46 1.60
N LYS A 19 -8.26 -21.96 1.51
CA LYS A 19 -9.34 -22.55 0.72
C LYS A 19 -9.23 -22.16 -0.75
N TYR A 20 -8.18 -22.66 -1.41
CA TYR A 20 -7.81 -22.27 -2.77
C TYR A 20 -8.95 -22.40 -3.79
N LYS A 21 -9.72 -23.51 -3.75
CA LYS A 21 -10.83 -23.72 -4.70
C LYS A 21 -11.91 -22.66 -4.54
N GLU A 22 -12.30 -22.36 -3.29
CA GLU A 22 -13.26 -21.30 -3.00
C GLU A 22 -12.74 -19.91 -3.39
N PHE A 23 -11.42 -19.68 -3.25
CA PHE A 23 -10.80 -18.45 -3.73
C PHE A 23 -10.96 -18.28 -5.24
N ILE A 24 -10.67 -19.29 -6.04
CA ILE A 24 -10.79 -19.25 -7.49
C ILE A 24 -12.23 -18.95 -7.94
N GLU A 25 -13.22 -19.57 -7.29
CA GLU A 25 -14.62 -19.29 -7.59
C GLU A 25 -15.01 -17.84 -7.21
N TYR A 26 -14.58 -17.41 -6.04
CA TYR A 26 -14.82 -16.06 -5.57
C TYR A 26 -14.13 -15.01 -6.45
N GLU A 27 -12.88 -15.24 -6.82
CA GLU A 27 -12.11 -14.36 -7.72
C GLU A 27 -12.82 -14.16 -9.05
N LYS A 28 -13.33 -15.25 -9.65
CA LYS A 28 -14.11 -15.19 -10.88
C LYS A 28 -15.36 -14.30 -10.73
N SER A 29 -16.03 -14.36 -9.58
CA SER A 29 -17.23 -13.55 -9.31
C SER A 29 -16.93 -12.05 -9.16
N LEU A 30 -15.69 -11.69 -8.85
CA LEU A 30 -15.25 -10.31 -8.66
C LEU A 30 -14.78 -9.64 -9.95
N LYS A 31 -14.52 -10.41 -11.00
CA LYS A 31 -14.03 -9.89 -12.28
C LYS A 31 -15.01 -8.93 -12.91
N LYS A 32 -14.48 -7.78 -13.31
CA LYS A 32 -15.23 -6.74 -14.04
C LYS A 32 -14.29 -6.10 -15.04
N ASP A 33 -14.79 -5.86 -16.23
CA ASP A 33 -14.06 -5.09 -17.25
C ASP A 33 -14.12 -3.60 -16.94
N GLN A 34 -13.48 -3.24 -15.83
CA GLN A 34 -13.44 -1.88 -15.32
C GLN A 34 -12.04 -1.57 -14.79
N LEU A 35 -11.53 -0.42 -15.19
CA LEU A 35 -10.34 0.18 -14.60
C LEU A 35 -10.75 1.40 -13.80
N THR A 36 -10.15 1.55 -12.62
CA THR A 36 -10.31 2.76 -11.82
C THR A 36 -8.95 3.40 -11.58
N ILE A 37 -8.92 4.73 -11.52
CA ILE A 37 -7.75 5.47 -11.06
C ILE A 37 -7.98 5.73 -9.58
N ASP A 38 -7.07 5.20 -8.75
CA ASP A 38 -7.17 5.26 -7.31
C ASP A 38 -5.77 5.41 -6.70
N GLY A 39 -5.65 5.47 -5.38
CA GLY A 39 -4.36 5.53 -4.70
C GLY A 39 -3.56 4.23 -4.79
N GLY A 40 -2.27 4.34 -4.52
CA GLY A 40 -1.36 3.21 -4.53
C GLY A 40 -1.65 2.22 -3.40
N ILE A 41 -1.54 0.94 -3.71
CA ILE A 41 -1.68 -0.14 -2.75
C ILE A 41 -0.86 -1.35 -3.16
N PHE A 42 -0.44 -2.14 -2.19
CA PHE A 42 0.19 -3.43 -2.43
C PHE A 42 -0.84 -4.57 -2.58
N PRO A 43 -0.56 -5.54 -3.47
CA PRO A 43 0.57 -5.56 -4.42
C PRO A 43 0.29 -4.73 -5.67
N PHE A 44 1.34 -4.26 -6.31
CA PHE A 44 1.25 -3.54 -7.57
C PHE A 44 2.33 -4.02 -8.56
N ALA A 45 2.13 -3.70 -9.84
CA ALA A 45 3.11 -3.93 -10.90
C ALA A 45 3.48 -2.62 -11.57
N MET A 46 4.74 -2.47 -11.94
CA MET A 46 5.25 -1.30 -12.64
C MET A 46 6.45 -1.63 -13.52
N TYR A 47 6.76 -0.77 -14.47
CA TYR A 47 8.00 -0.88 -15.21
C TYR A 47 9.21 -0.54 -14.34
N LYS A 48 10.24 -1.37 -14.37
CA LYS A 48 11.49 -1.18 -13.62
C LYS A 48 12.09 0.21 -13.78
N LYS A 49 11.98 0.82 -14.97
CA LYS A 49 12.50 2.17 -15.22
C LYS A 49 11.92 3.23 -14.28
N TYR A 50 10.66 3.12 -13.88
CA TYR A 50 10.04 4.07 -12.95
C TYR A 50 10.48 3.82 -11.51
N TYR A 51 10.63 2.56 -11.13
CA TYR A 51 11.24 2.20 -9.84
C TYR A 51 12.63 2.83 -9.71
N MET A 52 13.46 2.67 -10.73
CA MET A 52 14.81 3.22 -10.74
C MET A 52 14.83 4.76 -10.74
N ALA A 53 13.93 5.39 -11.50
CA ALA A 53 13.84 6.85 -11.59
C ALA A 53 13.45 7.51 -10.24
N THR A 54 12.68 6.82 -9.40
CA THR A 54 12.29 7.30 -8.07
C THR A 54 13.27 6.91 -6.97
N GLY A 55 14.31 6.14 -7.28
CA GLY A 55 15.24 5.60 -6.29
C GLY A 55 14.68 4.44 -5.46
N GLY A 56 13.51 3.88 -5.83
CA GLY A 56 12.90 2.76 -5.13
C GLY A 56 12.45 3.10 -3.70
N PHE A 57 12.40 2.09 -2.84
CA PHE A 57 12.13 2.28 -1.42
C PHE A 57 13.29 3.00 -0.73
N ASP A 58 12.96 3.92 0.15
CA ASP A 58 13.95 4.66 0.90
C ASP A 58 14.42 3.85 2.12
N THR A 59 15.71 3.58 2.18
CA THR A 59 16.32 2.78 3.24
C THR A 59 16.37 3.48 4.60
N MET A 60 15.99 4.75 4.67
CA MET A 60 15.84 5.46 5.94
C MET A 60 14.70 4.88 6.80
N TYR A 61 13.69 4.27 6.17
CA TYR A 61 12.61 3.59 6.89
C TYR A 61 13.05 2.19 7.29
N GLN A 62 13.36 2.00 8.55
CA GLN A 62 13.70 0.69 9.13
C GLN A 62 12.45 -0.10 9.53
N SER A 63 11.36 0.11 8.84
CA SER A 63 10.05 -0.44 9.15
C SER A 63 9.37 -0.94 7.89
N PRO A 64 8.63 -2.04 7.94
CA PRO A 64 7.74 -2.44 6.85
C PRO A 64 6.50 -1.56 6.75
N PHE A 65 6.29 -0.66 7.73
CA PHE A 65 5.19 0.30 7.73
C PHE A 65 5.64 1.64 7.14
N ILE A 66 4.71 2.35 6.49
CA ILE A 66 4.91 3.73 6.00
C ILE A 66 5.87 3.85 4.78
N CYS A 67 6.84 2.98 4.62
CA CYS A 67 7.77 3.01 3.50
C CYS A 67 7.07 2.91 2.12
N ASP A 68 5.95 2.24 2.06
CA ASP A 68 5.10 2.15 0.87
C ASP A 68 4.45 3.50 0.53
N TRP A 69 3.99 4.25 1.51
CA TRP A 69 3.42 5.59 1.28
C TRP A 69 4.47 6.59 0.80
N ASP A 70 5.69 6.51 1.33
CA ASP A 70 6.82 7.28 0.81
C ASP A 70 7.06 6.97 -0.67
N PHE A 71 7.06 5.70 -1.00
CA PHE A 71 7.27 5.26 -2.36
C PHE A 71 6.13 5.70 -3.29
N PHE A 72 4.88 5.59 -2.86
CA PHE A 72 3.73 6.04 -3.65
C PHE A 72 3.76 7.55 -3.88
N LEU A 73 4.12 8.35 -2.89
CA LEU A 73 4.31 9.79 -3.07
C LEU A 73 5.39 10.11 -4.10
N LYS A 74 6.52 9.39 -4.09
CA LYS A 74 7.56 9.56 -5.11
C LYS A 74 7.04 9.25 -6.52
N LEU A 75 6.21 8.22 -6.66
CA LEU A 75 5.59 7.88 -7.94
C LEU A 75 4.61 8.96 -8.42
N GLU A 76 3.80 9.52 -7.52
CA GLU A 76 2.90 10.63 -7.85
C GLU A 76 3.67 11.89 -8.27
N LEU A 77 4.77 12.21 -7.58
CA LEU A 77 5.63 13.35 -7.92
C LEU A 77 6.23 13.28 -9.32
N VAL A 78 6.49 12.08 -9.82
CA VAL A 78 6.94 11.89 -11.21
C VAL A 78 5.78 11.71 -12.20
N GLY A 79 4.55 12.00 -11.76
CA GLY A 79 3.35 12.05 -12.60
C GLY A 79 2.73 10.69 -12.93
N LEU A 80 3.08 9.64 -12.23
CA LEU A 80 2.47 8.32 -12.42
C LEU A 80 1.08 8.27 -11.79
N LYS A 81 0.19 7.52 -12.43
CA LYS A 81 -1.15 7.24 -11.94
C LYS A 81 -1.26 5.78 -11.55
N PHE A 82 -1.95 5.55 -10.44
CA PHE A 82 -2.27 4.20 -9.99
C PHE A 82 -3.54 3.73 -10.68
N ILE A 83 -3.44 2.64 -11.41
CA ILE A 83 -4.58 2.03 -12.11
C ILE A 83 -4.91 0.71 -11.40
N LYS A 84 -6.13 0.60 -10.93
CA LYS A 84 -6.67 -0.59 -10.30
C LYS A 84 -7.49 -1.39 -11.32
N THR A 85 -7.17 -2.65 -11.46
CA THR A 85 -7.94 -3.59 -12.28
C THR A 85 -8.78 -4.52 -11.40
N HIS A 86 -9.97 -4.88 -11.89
CA HIS A 86 -10.80 -5.93 -11.29
C HIS A 86 -10.62 -7.29 -11.98
N ASN A 87 -9.62 -7.42 -12.85
CA ASN A 87 -9.32 -8.66 -13.56
C ASN A 87 -8.15 -9.45 -12.96
N ALA A 88 -7.52 -8.92 -11.90
CA ALA A 88 -6.46 -9.60 -11.17
C ALA A 88 -6.66 -9.38 -9.67
N HIS A 89 -6.75 -10.47 -8.93
CA HIS A 89 -6.92 -10.45 -7.48
C HIS A 89 -5.87 -11.32 -6.81
N LEU A 90 -5.48 -10.89 -5.63
CA LEU A 90 -4.57 -11.63 -4.76
C LEU A 90 -5.22 -11.80 -3.40
N TYR A 91 -5.03 -12.96 -2.80
CA TYR A 91 -5.49 -13.21 -1.44
C TYR A 91 -4.41 -12.77 -0.45
N HIS A 92 -4.78 -11.89 0.47
CA HIS A 92 -3.89 -11.40 1.51
C HIS A 92 -4.21 -12.07 2.84
N PHE A 93 -3.27 -12.83 3.38
CA PHE A 93 -3.44 -13.56 4.65
C PHE A 93 -3.44 -12.66 5.90
N GLY A 94 -3.48 -11.33 5.73
CA GLY A 94 -3.69 -10.38 6.81
C GLY A 94 -2.48 -10.14 7.70
N SER A 95 -1.41 -9.58 7.20
CA SER A 95 -0.25 -9.11 8.00
C SER A 95 0.31 -10.16 8.99
N THR A 96 0.19 -11.43 8.68
CA THR A 96 0.55 -12.54 9.58
C THR A 96 2.03 -12.48 9.98
N ALA A 97 2.90 -12.09 9.03
CA ALA A 97 4.35 -12.00 9.27
C ALA A 97 4.76 -10.74 10.04
N THR A 98 3.98 -9.65 9.95
CA THR A 98 4.38 -8.34 10.47
C THR A 98 3.64 -7.91 11.73
N LYS A 99 2.60 -8.62 12.14
CA LYS A 99 1.76 -8.24 13.29
C LYS A 99 1.67 -9.30 14.39
N ASN A 100 2.26 -10.46 14.21
CA ASN A 100 2.16 -11.57 15.15
C ASN A 100 3.54 -11.98 15.70
N GLY A 101 3.54 -12.39 16.99
CA GLY A 101 4.73 -12.88 17.67
C GLY A 101 5.81 -11.80 17.89
N ASP A 102 6.97 -12.25 18.35
CA ASP A 102 8.10 -11.37 18.71
C ASP A 102 8.56 -10.48 17.56
N GLU A 103 8.54 -10.97 16.33
CA GLU A 103 8.86 -10.18 15.13
C GLU A 103 7.80 -9.09 14.88
N GLY A 104 6.51 -9.41 15.11
CA GLY A 104 5.43 -8.42 15.01
C GLY A 104 5.60 -7.27 16.00
N ASP A 105 6.02 -7.54 17.21
CA ASP A 105 6.25 -6.52 18.24
C ASP A 105 7.49 -5.66 17.92
N LYS A 106 8.55 -6.25 17.39
CA LYS A 106 9.71 -5.49 16.87
C LYS A 106 9.29 -4.54 15.75
N PHE A 107 8.46 -4.99 14.80
CA PHE A 107 7.98 -4.12 13.72
C PHE A 107 7.08 -3.00 14.23
N LYS A 108 6.17 -3.29 15.17
CA LYS A 108 5.31 -2.25 15.79
C LYS A 108 6.15 -1.16 16.47
N ALA A 109 7.24 -1.53 17.13
CA ALA A 109 8.15 -0.57 17.74
C ALA A 109 8.82 0.39 16.74
N THR A 110 8.87 0.02 15.45
CA THR A 110 9.44 0.86 14.39
C THR A 110 8.40 1.75 13.69
N GLU A 111 7.12 1.58 13.97
CA GLU A 111 6.05 2.32 13.28
C GLU A 111 6.07 3.81 13.61
N GLN A 112 6.17 4.15 14.89
CA GLN A 112 6.23 5.56 15.32
C GLN A 112 7.45 6.30 14.79
N PRO A 113 8.69 5.79 14.90
CA PRO A 113 9.85 6.40 14.27
C PRO A 113 9.72 6.58 12.75
N ALA A 114 9.11 5.61 12.06
CA ALA A 114 8.87 5.71 10.62
C ALA A 114 7.85 6.82 10.28
N ALA A 115 6.81 7.00 11.11
CA ALA A 115 5.85 8.09 10.94
C ALA A 115 6.51 9.47 11.15
N GLU A 116 7.36 9.62 12.16
CA GLU A 116 8.12 10.84 12.40
C GLU A 116 9.07 11.16 11.25
N MET A 117 9.74 10.15 10.71
CA MET A 117 10.60 10.27 9.55
C MET A 117 9.82 10.72 8.31
N PHE A 118 8.64 10.15 8.10
CA PHE A 118 7.75 10.54 7.02
C PHE A 118 7.32 12.01 7.15
N MET A 119 6.91 12.45 8.35
CA MET A 119 6.56 13.84 8.63
C MET A 119 7.76 14.77 8.40
N TYR A 120 8.93 14.37 8.83
CA TYR A 120 10.16 15.14 8.60
C TYR A 120 10.46 15.29 7.10
N LYS A 121 10.35 14.20 6.34
CA LYS A 121 10.66 14.18 4.90
C LYS A 121 9.61 14.95 4.08
N TRP A 122 8.34 14.74 4.35
CA TRP A 122 7.25 15.19 3.50
C TRP A 122 6.51 16.42 4.02
N GLY A 123 6.68 16.78 5.28
CA GLY A 123 5.98 17.91 5.90
C GLY A 123 4.50 17.66 6.14
N MET A 124 4.05 16.41 6.08
CA MET A 124 2.67 16.02 6.36
C MET A 124 2.59 14.72 7.16
N SER A 125 1.46 14.52 7.85
CA SER A 125 1.21 13.28 8.59
C SER A 125 0.96 12.11 7.63
N PRO A 126 1.52 10.91 7.90
CA PRO A 126 1.17 9.69 7.17
C PRO A 126 -0.33 9.40 7.16
N SER A 127 -1.06 9.76 8.22
CA SER A 127 -2.51 9.55 8.31
C SER A 127 -3.30 10.28 7.22
N LEU A 128 -2.80 11.39 6.71
CA LEU A 128 -3.42 12.09 5.58
C LEU A 128 -3.31 11.26 4.31
N PHE A 129 -2.14 10.65 4.09
CA PHE A 129 -1.91 9.80 2.94
C PHE A 129 -2.66 8.47 3.07
N GLU A 130 -2.63 7.83 4.24
CA GLU A 130 -3.38 6.62 4.53
C GLU A 130 -4.87 6.76 4.20
N ASN A 131 -5.46 7.89 4.58
CA ASN A 131 -6.88 8.14 4.37
C ASN A 131 -7.25 8.40 2.89
N ASN A 132 -6.35 8.91 2.09
CA ASN A 132 -6.61 9.28 0.69
C ASN A 132 -5.89 8.38 -0.33
N SER A 133 -4.92 7.58 0.11
CA SER A 133 -4.03 6.75 -0.73
C SER A 133 -3.28 7.52 -1.81
N HIS A 134 -3.28 8.83 -1.72
CA HIS A 134 -2.53 9.77 -2.56
C HIS A 134 -2.48 11.14 -1.87
N CYS A 135 -1.63 12.00 -2.37
CA CYS A 135 -1.49 13.34 -1.79
C CYS A 135 -2.79 14.14 -1.94
N PRO A 136 -3.38 14.65 -0.86
CA PRO A 136 -4.59 15.45 -0.96
C PRO A 136 -4.38 16.71 -1.80
N LYS A 137 -5.36 17.04 -2.66
CA LYS A 137 -5.30 18.25 -3.49
C LYS A 137 -5.13 19.49 -2.61
N GLY A 138 -4.18 20.33 -2.97
CA GLY A 138 -3.87 21.55 -2.22
C GLY A 138 -2.96 21.36 -1.02
N SER A 139 -2.52 20.13 -0.73
CA SER A 139 -1.52 19.85 0.30
C SER A 139 -0.16 20.44 -0.09
N TYR A 140 0.65 20.70 0.91
CA TYR A 140 2.02 21.18 0.74
C TYR A 140 3.00 20.15 1.24
N ILE A 141 4.02 19.87 0.45
CA ILE A 141 5.18 19.09 0.87
C ILE A 141 6.36 20.05 0.82
N ARG A 142 6.87 20.45 1.98
CA ARG A 142 8.01 21.41 2.10
C ARG A 142 7.89 22.63 1.18
N GLY A 143 6.69 23.22 1.10
CA GLY A 143 6.42 24.41 0.27
C GLY A 143 6.06 24.10 -1.19
N ILE A 144 6.01 22.84 -1.61
CA ILE A 144 5.51 22.44 -2.92
C ILE A 144 4.00 22.19 -2.80
N LYS A 145 3.22 22.85 -3.63
CA LYS A 145 1.77 22.66 -3.69
C LYS A 145 1.44 21.58 -4.73
N PHE A 146 0.64 20.62 -4.34
CA PHE A 146 0.10 19.54 -5.20
C PHE A 146 -1.25 19.90 -5.77
#